data_ba63477fffe8d56b418a55a2b974ffc7
#
_entry.id   ba63477fffe8d56b418a55a2b974ffc7
#
_cell.length_a   1.000
_cell.length_b   1.000
_cell.length_c   1.000
_cell.angle_alpha   90.00
_cell.angle_beta   90.00
_cell.angle_gamma   90.00
#
_symmetry.space_group_name_H-M   'P 1'
#
loop_
_entity.id
_entity.type
_entity.pdbx_description
1 polymer ?
#
loop_
_entity_poly.entity_id
_entity_poly.type
_entity_poly.pdbx_seq_one_letter_code
_entity_poly.pdbx_strand_id
1 'polypeptide(L)'
;MKLPPFERAVMITKYYEQWHTRKDYPYIGYGHKIRPGEKLTYPITELQADSILRSDLRKNCALFRQYGADSLLLGCVSYNCGCASLLGSKKRPKSTLLKKLDVGNRNILVDLLEFCHYKG
;
A
#
# COMPACT_ATOMS: atom_id res chain seq x y z
N MET A 1 -12.65 12.66 -18.60
CA MET A 1 -12.69 13.08 -17.19
C MET A 1 -11.60 12.35 -16.39
N LYS A 2 -10.79 13.09 -15.66
CA LYS A 2 -9.75 12.50 -14.83
C LYS A 2 -10.34 12.04 -13.51
N LEU A 3 -10.04 10.82 -13.12
CA LEU A 3 -10.41 10.34 -11.78
C LEU A 3 -9.63 11.10 -10.71
N PRO A 4 -10.22 11.32 -9.54
CA PRO A 4 -9.48 11.87 -8.40
C PRO A 4 -8.27 11.01 -8.07
N PRO A 5 -7.21 11.58 -7.49
CA PRO A 5 -5.98 10.83 -7.19
C PRO A 5 -6.20 9.54 -6.39
N PHE A 6 -7.06 9.58 -5.38
CA PHE A 6 -7.34 8.39 -4.57
C PHE A 6 -7.99 7.28 -5.41
N GLU A 7 -8.92 7.63 -6.30
CA GLU A 7 -9.58 6.65 -7.17
C GLU A 7 -8.59 6.02 -8.14
N ARG A 8 -7.64 6.82 -8.66
CA ARG A 8 -6.57 6.28 -9.51
C ARG A 8 -5.69 5.31 -8.73
N ALA A 9 -5.37 5.65 -7.47
CA ALA A 9 -4.58 4.78 -6.60
C ALA A 9 -5.30 3.45 -6.35
N VAL A 10 -6.61 3.49 -6.13
CA VAL A 10 -7.42 2.28 -5.95
C VAL A 10 -7.35 1.40 -7.20
N MET A 11 -7.54 1.99 -8.37
CA MET A 11 -7.48 1.24 -9.64
C MET A 11 -6.12 0.60 -9.87
N ILE A 12 -5.06 1.35 -9.63
CA ILE A 12 -3.69 0.86 -9.82
C ILE A 12 -3.40 -0.27 -8.84
N THR A 13 -3.81 -0.12 -7.59
CA THR A 13 -3.60 -1.16 -6.58
C THR A 13 -4.33 -2.44 -6.94
N LYS A 14 -5.58 -2.35 -7.40
CA LYS A 14 -6.34 -3.52 -7.88
C LYS A 14 -5.61 -4.24 -9.01
N TYR A 15 -5.08 -3.47 -9.94
CA TYR A 15 -4.37 -4.04 -11.09
C TYR A 15 -3.12 -4.80 -10.66
N TYR A 16 -2.33 -4.23 -9.77
CA TYR A 16 -1.06 -4.86 -9.35
C TYR A 16 -1.26 -5.98 -8.34
N GLU A 17 -2.19 -5.84 -7.40
CA GLU A 17 -2.42 -6.87 -6.37
C GLU A 17 -3.17 -8.08 -6.93
N GLN A 18 -4.08 -7.86 -7.88
CA GLN A 18 -4.93 -8.90 -8.46
C GLN A 18 -5.81 -9.58 -7.40
N TRP A 19 -6.61 -10.54 -7.83
CA TRP A 19 -7.59 -11.19 -6.96
C TRP A 19 -6.98 -12.38 -6.22
N HIS A 20 -7.18 -12.44 -4.91
CA HIS A 20 -6.69 -13.52 -4.05
C HIS A 20 -7.83 -14.47 -3.71
N THR A 21 -7.60 -15.75 -3.97
CA THR A 21 -8.56 -16.81 -3.69
C THR A 21 -8.15 -17.57 -2.43
N ARG A 22 -8.93 -18.60 -2.10
CA ARG A 22 -8.62 -19.48 -0.95
C ARG A 22 -7.19 -20.01 -0.97
N LYS A 23 -6.63 -20.24 -2.14
CA LYS A 23 -5.24 -20.70 -2.30
C LYS A 23 -4.22 -19.71 -1.76
N ASP A 24 -4.60 -18.44 -1.68
CA ASP A 24 -3.70 -17.37 -1.26
C ASP A 24 -3.80 -17.05 0.23
N TYR A 25 -4.55 -17.85 0.99
CA TYR A 25 -4.68 -17.66 2.44
C TYR A 25 -3.31 -17.40 3.05
N PRO A 26 -3.10 -16.41 3.92
CA PRO A 26 -4.14 -15.61 4.60
C PRO A 26 -4.55 -14.33 3.86
N TYR A 27 -4.30 -14.23 2.56
CA TYR A 27 -4.67 -13.05 1.77
C TYR A 27 -6.01 -13.26 1.09
N ILE A 28 -6.81 -12.20 1.00
CA ILE A 28 -8.15 -12.24 0.44
C ILE A 28 -8.44 -10.95 -0.35
N GLY A 29 -9.29 -11.04 -1.36
CA GLY A 29 -9.66 -9.90 -2.18
C GLY A 29 -8.46 -9.31 -2.93
N TYR A 30 -8.20 -8.03 -2.71
CA TYR A 30 -7.09 -7.34 -3.35
C TYR A 30 -5.85 -7.25 -2.46
N GLY A 31 -5.54 -8.34 -1.79
CA GLY A 31 -4.30 -8.43 -1.03
C GLY A 31 -4.42 -8.08 0.46
N HIS A 32 -5.64 -8.07 0.98
CA HIS A 32 -5.83 -7.88 2.42
C HIS A 32 -5.41 -9.13 3.17
N LYS A 33 -4.53 -8.97 4.16
CA LYS A 33 -4.14 -10.09 5.03
C LYS A 33 -5.16 -10.23 6.15
N ILE A 34 -5.83 -11.38 6.20
CA ILE A 34 -6.83 -11.67 7.24
C ILE A 34 -6.14 -11.69 8.60
N ARG A 35 -6.67 -10.91 9.55
CA ARG A 35 -6.15 -10.83 10.91
C ARG A 35 -6.90 -11.76 11.84
N PRO A 36 -6.26 -12.17 12.97
CA PRO A 36 -6.97 -12.95 13.97
C PRO A 36 -8.24 -12.22 14.42
N GLY A 37 -9.36 -12.92 14.45
CA GLY A 37 -10.64 -12.35 14.86
C GLY A 37 -11.46 -11.71 13.75
N GLU A 38 -10.86 -11.48 12.57
CA GLU A 38 -11.64 -10.99 11.43
C GLU A 38 -12.52 -12.10 10.87
N LYS A 39 -13.78 -11.75 10.60
CA LYS A 39 -14.76 -12.73 10.08
C LYS A 39 -14.85 -12.61 8.56
N LEU A 40 -13.76 -12.93 7.88
CA LEU A 40 -13.70 -12.92 6.43
C LEU A 40 -13.55 -14.36 5.92
N THR A 41 -14.42 -14.76 5.02
CA THR A 41 -14.42 -16.09 4.44
C THR A 41 -14.41 -16.03 2.92
N TYR A 42 -13.79 -17.02 2.30
CA TYR A 42 -13.77 -17.14 0.83
C TYR A 42 -15.04 -17.79 0.32
N PRO A 43 -15.55 -17.37 -0.83
CA PRO A 43 -15.15 -16.16 -1.55
C PRO A 43 -15.80 -14.93 -0.95
N ILE A 44 -15.19 -13.75 -1.16
CA ILE A 44 -15.85 -12.48 -0.86
C ILE A 44 -16.27 -11.81 -2.16
N THR A 45 -17.23 -10.88 -2.08
CA THR A 45 -17.67 -10.15 -3.25
C THR A 45 -16.67 -9.06 -3.63
N GLU A 46 -16.71 -8.62 -4.90
CA GLU A 46 -15.90 -7.50 -5.34
C GLU A 46 -16.19 -6.24 -4.53
N LEU A 47 -17.45 -6.02 -4.19
CA LEU A 47 -17.84 -4.87 -3.40
C LEU A 47 -17.22 -4.90 -1.99
N GLN A 48 -17.20 -6.07 -1.35
CA GLN A 48 -16.56 -6.24 -0.06
C GLN A 48 -15.05 -6.02 -0.17
N ALA A 49 -14.41 -6.59 -1.19
CA ALA A 49 -12.98 -6.46 -1.41
C ALA A 49 -12.59 -5.01 -1.69
N ASP A 50 -13.39 -4.29 -2.48
CA ASP A 50 -13.19 -2.88 -2.76
C ASP A 50 -13.23 -2.04 -1.48
N SER A 51 -14.23 -2.28 -0.65
CA SER A 51 -14.38 -1.57 0.62
C SER A 51 -13.18 -1.80 1.54
N ILE A 52 -12.72 -3.04 1.64
CA ILE A 52 -11.56 -3.41 2.46
C ILE A 52 -10.30 -2.74 1.92
N LEU A 53 -10.10 -2.78 0.60
CA LEU A 53 -8.95 -2.16 -0.05
C LEU A 53 -8.89 -0.66 0.24
N ARG A 54 -10.01 0.05 0.09
CA ARG A 54 -10.08 1.48 0.36
C ARG A 54 -9.76 1.81 1.80
N SER A 55 -10.29 1.02 2.73
CA SER A 55 -10.01 1.17 4.15
C SER A 55 -8.53 0.96 4.45
N ASP A 56 -7.93 -0.11 3.94
CA ASP A 56 -6.53 -0.41 4.13
C ASP A 56 -5.63 0.65 3.52
N LEU A 57 -5.96 1.12 2.32
CA LEU A 57 -5.17 2.14 1.64
C LEU A 57 -5.21 3.47 2.42
N ARG A 58 -6.37 3.87 2.94
CA ARG A 58 -6.49 5.07 3.76
C ARG A 58 -5.66 4.97 5.03
N LYS A 59 -5.66 3.80 5.67
CA LYS A 59 -4.85 3.57 6.87
C LYS A 59 -3.36 3.70 6.56
N ASN A 60 -2.93 3.16 5.43
CA ASN A 60 -1.54 3.30 5.00
C ASN A 60 -1.18 4.75 4.71
N CYS A 61 -2.06 5.49 4.01
CA CYS A 61 -1.83 6.91 3.75
C CYS A 61 -1.72 7.71 5.04
N ALA A 62 -2.52 7.38 6.05
CA ALA A 62 -2.50 8.07 7.34
C ALA A 62 -1.18 7.92 8.07
N LEU A 63 -0.46 6.81 7.87
CA LEU A 63 0.88 6.62 8.44
C LEU A 63 1.89 7.64 7.92
N PHE A 64 1.62 8.21 6.77
CA PHE A 64 2.52 9.17 6.11
C PHE A 64 1.94 10.58 6.08
N ARG A 65 1.02 10.87 7.01
CA ARG A 65 0.33 12.17 7.07
C ARG A 65 1.29 13.35 7.10
N GLN A 66 2.42 13.22 7.79
CA GLN A 66 3.42 14.27 7.91
C GLN A 66 4.06 14.66 6.59
N TYR A 67 3.93 13.84 5.57
CA TYR A 67 4.49 14.09 4.25
C TYR A 67 3.50 14.82 3.32
N GLY A 68 2.34 15.23 3.83
CA GLY A 68 1.39 16.06 3.10
C GLY A 68 0.96 15.49 1.77
N ALA A 69 1.25 16.21 0.69
CA ALA A 69 0.85 15.80 -0.66
C ALA A 69 1.43 14.46 -1.10
N ASP A 70 2.53 14.01 -0.49
CA ASP A 70 3.16 12.73 -0.82
C ASP A 70 2.54 11.55 -0.05
N SER A 71 1.62 11.81 0.88
CA SER A 71 1.04 10.77 1.71
C SER A 71 0.33 9.67 0.91
N LEU A 72 -0.34 10.04 -0.18
CA LEU A 72 -1.02 9.07 -1.03
C LEU A 72 -0.01 8.16 -1.75
N LEU A 73 1.03 8.75 -2.32
CA LEU A 73 2.09 7.97 -2.98
C LEU A 73 2.73 7.00 -2.01
N LEU A 74 3.11 7.49 -0.82
CA LEU A 74 3.76 6.68 0.20
C LEU A 74 2.82 5.60 0.73
N GLY A 75 1.54 5.92 0.87
CA GLY A 75 0.54 4.93 1.27
C GLY A 75 0.40 3.79 0.27
N CYS A 76 0.46 4.11 -1.02
CA CYS A 76 0.42 3.10 -2.08
C CYS A 76 1.66 2.19 -2.05
N VAL A 77 2.85 2.78 -1.91
CA VAL A 77 4.10 2.01 -1.80
C VAL A 77 4.04 1.12 -0.57
N SER A 78 3.59 1.68 0.56
CA SER A 78 3.45 0.94 1.82
C SER A 78 2.47 -0.23 1.69
N TYR A 79 1.39 -0.05 0.96
CA TYR A 79 0.41 -1.12 0.72
C TYR A 79 1.07 -2.33 0.05
N ASN A 80 1.93 -2.06 -0.93
CA ASN A 80 2.61 -3.13 -1.67
C ASN A 80 3.78 -3.74 -0.92
N CYS A 81 4.55 -2.95 -0.19
CA CYS A 81 5.83 -3.37 0.38
C CYS A 81 5.83 -3.48 1.91
N GLY A 82 4.75 -3.06 2.55
CA GLY A 82 4.66 -2.98 4.01
C GLY A 82 5.24 -1.67 4.53
N CYS A 83 4.65 -1.15 5.60
CA CYS A 83 5.06 0.15 6.16
C CYS A 83 6.47 0.12 6.74
N ALA A 84 6.94 -1.03 7.24
CA ALA A 84 8.28 -1.15 7.80
C ALA A 84 9.37 -0.96 6.74
N SER A 85 9.08 -1.24 5.47
CA SER A 85 10.02 -1.00 4.38
C SER A 85 10.32 0.49 4.22
N LEU A 86 9.36 1.36 4.56
CA LEU A 86 9.52 2.81 4.47
C LEU A 86 9.90 3.42 5.80
N LEU A 87 9.09 3.18 6.84
CA LEU A 87 9.26 3.80 8.15
C LEU A 87 10.41 3.22 8.96
N GLY A 88 10.80 1.99 8.64
CA GLY A 88 11.79 1.30 9.43
C GLY A 88 11.17 0.58 10.61
N SER A 89 12.01 -0.13 11.34
CA SER A 89 11.62 -0.87 12.54
C SER A 89 12.83 -1.01 13.45
N LYS A 90 12.71 -1.77 14.55
CA LYS A 90 13.85 -2.01 15.44
C LYS A 90 15.04 -2.67 14.71
N LYS A 91 14.75 -3.47 13.67
CA LYS A 91 15.77 -4.22 12.91
C LYS A 91 16.07 -3.62 11.55
N ARG A 92 15.39 -2.56 11.16
CA ARG A 92 15.49 -1.99 9.81
C ARG A 92 15.49 -0.47 9.90
N PRO A 93 16.45 0.21 9.26
CA PRO A 93 16.46 1.67 9.27
C PRO A 93 15.33 2.24 8.40
N LYS A 94 15.02 3.52 8.63
CA LYS A 94 14.11 4.26 7.76
C LYS A 94 14.65 4.23 6.34
N SER A 95 13.77 4.10 5.34
CA SER A 95 14.18 4.02 3.94
C SER A 95 14.89 5.28 3.46
N THR A 96 15.76 5.12 2.46
CA THR A 96 16.43 6.24 1.81
C THR A 96 15.41 7.20 1.20
N LEU A 97 14.32 6.67 0.65
CA LEU A 97 13.23 7.47 0.09
C LEU A 97 12.69 8.48 1.12
N LEU A 98 12.35 8.02 2.33
CA LEU A 98 11.83 8.90 3.36
C LEU A 98 12.89 9.87 3.87
N LYS A 99 14.14 9.40 4.00
CA LYS A 99 15.24 10.28 4.44
C LYS A 99 15.43 11.44 3.48
N LYS A 100 15.32 11.18 2.17
CA LYS A 100 15.39 12.24 1.16
C LYS A 100 14.22 13.21 1.30
N LEU A 101 13.00 12.70 1.44
CA LEU A 101 11.83 13.56 1.60
C LEU A 101 11.90 14.38 2.88
N ASP A 102 12.44 13.81 3.96
CA ASP A 102 12.60 14.51 5.24
C ASP A 102 13.45 15.78 5.13
N VAL A 103 14.41 15.79 4.20
CA VAL A 103 15.30 16.95 3.98
C VAL A 103 14.94 17.74 2.72
N GLY A 104 13.76 17.49 2.16
CA GLY A 104 13.27 18.21 0.99
C GLY A 104 13.89 17.80 -0.34
N ASN A 105 14.60 16.68 -0.36
CA ASN A 105 15.20 16.16 -1.59
C ASN A 105 14.15 15.44 -2.43
N ARG A 106 13.79 16.01 -3.58
CA ARG A 106 12.77 15.45 -4.47
C ARG A 106 13.34 14.47 -5.52
N ASN A 107 14.63 14.17 -5.46
CA ASN A 107 15.26 13.22 -6.38
C ASN A 107 15.07 11.81 -5.90
N ILE A 108 13.85 11.29 -6.04
CA ILE A 108 13.42 10.01 -5.45
C ILE A 108 13.02 8.95 -6.49
N LEU A 109 13.18 9.23 -7.78
CA LEU A 109 12.74 8.31 -8.83
C LEU A 109 13.41 6.94 -8.71
N VAL A 110 14.72 6.92 -8.52
CA VAL A 110 15.47 5.66 -8.38
C VAL A 110 15.00 4.88 -7.15
N ASP A 111 14.77 5.59 -6.04
CA ASP A 111 14.29 4.96 -4.81
C ASP A 111 12.91 4.34 -5.01
N LEU A 112 12.01 5.01 -5.74
CA LEU A 112 10.69 4.48 -6.04
C LEU A 112 10.79 3.23 -6.92
N LEU A 113 11.68 3.24 -7.90
CA LEU A 113 11.88 2.11 -8.80
C LEU A 113 12.39 0.88 -8.04
N GLU A 114 13.21 1.07 -7.01
CA GLU A 114 13.70 -0.03 -6.18
C GLU A 114 12.54 -0.75 -5.48
N PHE A 115 11.53 -0.01 -5.02
CA PHE A 115 10.36 -0.63 -4.41
C PHE A 115 9.54 -1.43 -5.43
N CYS A 116 9.55 -1.06 -6.70
CA CYS A 116 8.88 -1.81 -7.75
C CYS A 116 9.49 -3.19 -7.98
N HIS A 117 10.79 -3.33 -7.72
CA HIS A 117 11.48 -4.62 -7.89
C HIS A 117 11.20 -5.60 -6.77
N TYR A 118 10.65 -5.14 -5.66
CA TYR A 118 10.44 -5.96 -4.47
C TYR A 118 9.45 -7.11 -4.69
N LYS A 119 8.53 -6.93 -5.64
CA LYS A 119 7.53 -7.94 -5.99
C LYS A 119 7.74 -8.54 -7.38
N GLY A 120 8.79 -8.11 -8.04
CA GLY A 120 9.09 -8.52 -9.41
C GLY A 120 9.51 -9.97 -9.57
#